data_3009c082a7a0dd1f39b1a47d98430400
#
_entry.id   3009c082a7a0dd1f39b1a47d98430400
#
_cell.length_a   1.000
_cell.length_b   1.000
_cell.length_c   1.000
_cell.angle_alpha   90.00
_cell.angle_beta   90.00
_cell.angle_gamma   90.00
#
_symmetry.space_group_name_H-M   'P 1'
#
loop_
_entity.id
_entity.type
_entity.pdbx_description
1 polymer ?
#
loop_
_entity_poly.entity_id
_entity_poly.type
_entity_poly.pdbx_seq_one_letter_code
_entity_poly.pdbx_strand_id
1 'polypeptide(L)'
;MSNLTPAQARRLIWESGSVCDFILDSNQKEIYEHYKNSPRKTLIAVFSRQMGKTFSLVTIAVEKCLTTPNAIVVYISPRLNQGKRIIRNTLQEILKTCPKDLQPEYKTQESCYLFPNGSRLELGGFNAGEIESQRGGKAHLIICDECAFMSELKYGLRSVLYPKLNTTRGKLLLCSTLPKSAEHEYWELVKKAEFDGTLIKKDIFSCPRYTKADIDTFAEEVGGYDSVDFKREYLNIMLTDIEYAVVPEATEEKMAKIIGEQKRPDFYDCYVSMDIGFKDYTAILFGYYDFLKNKVIIEDEIVLKGNKVTVKGLGEQIPEKEEELWGVTKPYLRYADNNNPIFLNELSQKPYEIHFIPTAKDNKEAAISKLRLLVQSENILISPKCKYLINHLKYATWNSKRTGFDRDQQNGHFDALDALIYYVRNVQYNKNPYPSSHFMPAGTLWESEKDSNLPEFHQHLKNIFNPFKSRK
;
A
#
# COMPACT_ATOMS: atom_id res chain seq x y z
N MET A 1 -2.69 54.20 17.84
CA MET A 1 -2.15 53.27 16.86
C MET A 1 -1.54 54.11 15.75
N SER A 2 -0.21 54.10 15.59
CA SER A 2 0.49 54.87 14.56
C SER A 2 0.01 54.42 13.17
N ASN A 3 -0.40 55.37 12.33
CA ASN A 3 -0.82 55.12 10.95
C ASN A 3 0.39 54.66 10.12
N LEU A 4 0.64 53.35 10.13
CA LEU A 4 1.67 52.74 9.27
C LEU A 4 1.27 52.92 7.80
N THR A 5 2.19 53.38 6.98
CA THR A 5 1.99 53.33 5.52
C THR A 5 1.93 51.87 5.05
N PRO A 6 1.29 51.58 3.92
CA PRO A 6 1.25 50.22 3.40
C PRO A 6 2.63 49.59 3.18
N ALA A 7 3.64 50.39 2.86
CA ALA A 7 5.02 49.92 2.71
C ALA A 7 5.64 49.54 4.06
N GLN A 8 5.41 50.33 5.07
CA GLN A 8 5.88 50.04 6.45
C GLN A 8 5.17 48.83 7.05
N ALA A 9 3.87 48.66 6.81
CA ALA A 9 3.11 47.49 7.23
C ALA A 9 3.63 46.20 6.54
N ARG A 10 3.87 46.23 5.23
CA ARG A 10 4.49 45.13 4.52
C ARG A 10 5.87 44.77 5.07
N ARG A 11 6.72 45.79 5.27
CA ARG A 11 8.07 45.57 5.82
C ARG A 11 8.00 44.88 7.19
N LEU A 12 7.10 45.33 8.05
CA LEU A 12 6.91 44.75 9.37
C LEU A 12 6.50 43.28 9.32
N ILE A 13 5.61 42.89 8.38
CA ILE A 13 5.22 41.50 8.18
C ILE A 13 6.43 40.62 7.85
N TRP A 14 7.31 41.10 6.97
CA TRP A 14 8.50 40.37 6.58
C TRP A 14 9.57 40.32 7.68
N GLU A 15 9.79 41.39 8.38
CA GLU A 15 10.76 41.48 9.49
C GLU A 15 10.29 40.71 10.73
N SER A 16 8.99 40.70 11.01
CA SER A 16 8.43 39.95 12.16
C SER A 16 8.32 38.45 11.86
N GLY A 17 8.48 38.02 10.62
CA GLY A 17 8.28 36.63 10.24
C GLY A 17 6.83 36.16 10.33
N SER A 18 5.87 37.05 10.09
CA SER A 18 4.44 36.74 10.08
C SER A 18 3.92 36.49 8.65
N VAL A 19 4.79 36.05 7.76
CA VAL A 19 4.50 35.91 6.33
C VAL A 19 3.37 34.90 6.07
N CYS A 20 3.40 33.78 6.77
CA CYS A 20 2.39 32.74 6.67
C CYS A 20 1.00 33.23 7.09
N ASP A 21 0.91 34.06 8.13
CA ASP A 21 -0.36 34.57 8.64
C ASP A 21 -1.06 35.51 7.65
N PHE A 22 -0.30 36.20 6.79
CA PHE A 22 -0.82 37.19 5.85
C PHE A 22 -0.98 36.68 4.42
N ILE A 23 -0.20 35.68 4.01
CA ILE A 23 -0.18 35.21 2.60
C ILE A 23 -1.01 33.95 2.40
N LEU A 24 -1.07 33.07 3.43
CA LEU A 24 -1.74 31.76 3.30
C LEU A 24 -3.27 31.90 3.46
N ASP A 25 -4.02 31.12 2.66
CA ASP A 25 -5.47 30.96 2.87
C ASP A 25 -5.77 30.07 4.08
N SER A 26 -7.05 29.90 4.44
CA SER A 26 -7.47 29.18 5.64
C SER A 26 -6.98 27.72 5.67
N ASN A 27 -7.04 26.99 4.54
CA ASN A 27 -6.58 25.60 4.46
C ASN A 27 -5.06 25.49 4.52
N GLN A 28 -4.37 26.40 3.86
CA GLN A 28 -2.91 26.48 3.87
C GLN A 28 -2.37 26.82 5.26
N LYS A 29 -3.10 27.70 5.99
CA LYS A 29 -2.78 28.02 7.40
C LYS A 29 -2.87 26.82 8.32
N GLU A 30 -3.75 25.85 8.06
CA GLU A 30 -3.80 24.65 8.90
C GLU A 30 -2.48 23.84 8.84
N ILE A 31 -1.81 23.77 7.67
CA ILE A 31 -0.47 23.14 7.59
C ILE A 31 0.52 23.93 8.46
N TYR A 32 0.48 25.26 8.37
CA TYR A 32 1.37 26.13 9.14
C TYR A 32 1.13 26.04 10.64
N GLU A 33 -0.12 26.11 11.08
CA GLU A 33 -0.51 25.96 12.48
C GLU A 33 -0.09 24.59 13.04
N HIS A 34 -0.31 23.54 12.26
CA HIS A 34 0.11 22.20 12.63
C HIS A 34 1.63 22.09 12.73
N TYR A 35 2.36 22.68 11.78
CA TYR A 35 3.82 22.78 11.84
C TYR A 35 4.28 23.52 13.09
N LYS A 36 3.67 24.65 13.42
CA LYS A 36 4.05 25.51 14.53
C LYS A 36 3.78 24.84 15.88
N ASN A 37 2.58 24.31 16.06
CA ASN A 37 2.05 23.91 17.37
C ASN A 37 2.22 22.41 17.69
N SER A 38 2.39 21.54 16.71
CA SER A 38 2.53 20.10 16.95
C SER A 38 3.86 19.77 17.64
N PRO A 39 3.86 18.96 18.71
CA PRO A 39 5.08 18.45 19.33
C PRO A 39 5.75 17.35 18.49
N ARG A 40 5.08 16.84 17.46
CA ARG A 40 5.60 15.74 16.65
C ARG A 40 6.70 16.20 15.71
N LYS A 41 7.71 15.35 15.54
CA LYS A 41 8.84 15.59 14.63
C LYS A 41 8.42 15.46 13.16
N THR A 42 7.52 14.55 12.85
CA THR A 42 7.03 14.30 11.49
C THR A 42 5.56 14.66 11.40
N LEU A 43 5.23 15.45 10.40
CA LEU A 43 3.89 15.94 10.11
C LEU A 43 3.50 15.50 8.70
N ILE A 44 2.25 15.07 8.53
CA ILE A 44 1.74 14.54 7.26
C ILE A 44 0.50 15.31 6.86
N ALA A 45 0.51 15.80 5.62
CA ALA A 45 -0.60 16.55 5.03
C ALA A 45 -0.98 15.95 3.67
N VAL A 46 -2.26 15.65 3.48
CA VAL A 46 -2.85 15.22 2.21
C VAL A 46 -3.79 16.30 1.73
N PHE A 47 -3.41 16.96 0.65
CA PHE A 47 -4.18 18.01 0.03
C PHE A 47 -4.47 17.64 -1.42
N SER A 48 -5.68 17.88 -1.87
CA SER A 48 -6.04 17.64 -3.26
C SER A 48 -5.26 18.52 -4.24
N ARG A 49 -5.34 18.21 -5.51
CA ARG A 49 -4.79 19.09 -6.58
C ARG A 49 -5.34 20.48 -6.47
N GLN A 50 -4.62 21.47 -7.01
CA GLN A 50 -4.99 22.89 -7.10
C GLN A 50 -5.16 23.62 -5.75
N MET A 51 -4.90 22.99 -4.60
CA MET A 51 -5.03 23.62 -3.30
C MET A 51 -3.80 24.45 -2.85
N GLY A 52 -2.79 24.60 -3.71
CA GLY A 52 -1.61 25.42 -3.43
C GLY A 52 -0.68 24.81 -2.37
N LYS A 53 -0.58 23.48 -2.31
CA LYS A 53 0.36 22.76 -1.42
C LYS A 53 1.75 23.35 -1.46
N THR A 54 2.36 23.34 -2.64
CA THR A 54 3.72 23.86 -2.85
C THR A 54 3.86 25.30 -2.42
N PHE A 55 2.86 26.16 -2.69
CA PHE A 55 2.88 27.54 -2.27
C PHE A 55 2.94 27.68 -0.74
N SER A 56 2.10 26.94 -0.02
CA SER A 56 2.14 26.97 1.46
C SER A 56 3.44 26.42 2.03
N LEU A 57 3.96 25.32 1.50
CA LEU A 57 5.21 24.71 1.94
C LEU A 57 6.42 25.63 1.71
N VAL A 58 6.48 26.31 0.57
CA VAL A 58 7.55 27.28 0.27
C VAL A 58 7.42 28.53 1.14
N THR A 59 6.20 28.99 1.42
CA THR A 59 5.98 30.12 2.34
C THR A 59 6.46 29.78 3.75
N ILE A 60 6.16 28.58 4.25
CA ILE A 60 6.66 28.09 5.56
C ILE A 60 8.20 28.03 5.55
N ALA A 61 8.80 27.55 4.46
CA ALA A 61 10.25 27.50 4.32
C ALA A 61 10.90 28.89 4.37
N VAL A 62 10.32 29.86 3.66
CA VAL A 62 10.76 31.26 3.64
C VAL A 62 10.66 31.87 5.03
N GLU A 63 9.51 31.74 5.69
CA GLU A 63 9.31 32.26 7.04
C GLU A 63 10.32 31.66 8.03
N LYS A 64 10.56 30.34 7.95
CA LYS A 64 11.58 29.70 8.79
C LYS A 64 12.98 30.25 8.55
N CYS A 65 13.34 30.55 7.32
CA CYS A 65 14.61 31.18 6.98
C CYS A 65 14.72 32.61 7.48
N LEU A 66 13.64 33.39 7.44
CA LEU A 66 13.62 34.77 7.94
C LEU A 66 13.71 34.85 9.45
N THR A 67 12.97 33.99 10.15
CA THR A 67 12.83 34.07 11.63
C THR A 67 13.96 33.40 12.42
N THR A 68 14.74 32.53 11.78
CA THR A 68 15.79 31.78 12.48
C THR A 68 17.14 32.02 11.78
N PRO A 69 18.02 32.84 12.32
CA PRO A 69 19.35 33.08 11.72
C PRO A 69 20.14 31.80 11.56
N ASN A 70 20.83 31.67 10.44
CA ASN A 70 21.62 30.48 10.06
C ASN A 70 20.79 29.17 10.00
N ALA A 71 19.46 29.27 9.81
CA ALA A 71 18.64 28.10 9.62
C ALA A 71 18.98 27.39 8.30
N ILE A 72 18.95 26.06 8.32
CA ILE A 72 19.03 25.23 7.13
C ILE A 72 17.68 24.59 6.95
N VAL A 73 17.00 24.98 5.87
CA VAL A 73 15.75 24.39 5.42
C VAL A 73 16.03 23.60 4.15
N VAL A 74 15.63 22.33 4.11
CA VAL A 74 15.84 21.46 2.94
C VAL A 74 14.48 21.18 2.32
N TYR A 75 14.32 21.56 1.06
CA TYR A 75 13.12 21.28 0.27
C TYR A 75 13.39 20.18 -0.74
N ILE A 76 12.66 19.09 -0.64
CA ILE A 76 12.86 17.89 -1.43
C ILE A 76 11.63 17.63 -2.30
N SER A 77 11.86 17.45 -3.58
CA SER A 77 10.87 17.04 -4.58
C SER A 77 11.26 15.68 -5.19
N PRO A 78 10.36 14.98 -5.89
CA PRO A 78 10.70 13.70 -6.52
C PRO A 78 11.91 13.77 -7.45
N ARG A 79 12.07 14.88 -8.18
CA ARG A 79 13.23 15.15 -9.07
C ARG A 79 13.74 16.58 -8.86
N LEU A 80 15.04 16.74 -8.64
CA LEU A 80 15.67 18.03 -8.37
C LEU A 80 15.38 19.09 -9.44
N ASN A 81 15.55 18.75 -10.72
CA ASN A 81 15.38 19.71 -11.80
C ASN A 81 13.93 20.21 -11.93
N GLN A 82 12.95 19.34 -11.71
CA GLN A 82 11.55 19.72 -11.68
C GLN A 82 11.26 20.62 -10.48
N GLY A 83 11.76 20.24 -9.30
CA GLY A 83 11.66 21.03 -8.07
C GLY A 83 12.23 22.43 -8.22
N LYS A 84 13.46 22.56 -8.75
CA LYS A 84 14.09 23.87 -9.00
C LYS A 84 13.21 24.83 -9.81
N ARG A 85 12.56 24.33 -10.88
CA ARG A 85 11.68 25.14 -11.71
C ARG A 85 10.44 25.60 -10.96
N ILE A 86 9.79 24.68 -10.25
CA ILE A 86 8.55 24.97 -9.48
C ILE A 86 8.88 25.95 -8.35
N ILE A 87 9.91 25.68 -7.57
CA ILE A 87 10.29 26.54 -6.44
C ILE A 87 10.68 27.94 -6.89
N ARG A 88 11.42 28.08 -7.98
CA ARG A 88 11.77 29.40 -8.53
C ARG A 88 10.51 30.24 -8.80
N ASN A 89 9.54 29.68 -9.51
CA ASN A 89 8.30 30.41 -9.85
C ASN A 89 7.51 30.76 -8.59
N THR A 90 7.36 29.82 -7.67
CA THR A 90 6.63 29.99 -6.43
C THR A 90 7.31 31.05 -5.54
N LEU A 91 8.63 31.02 -5.41
CA LEU A 91 9.39 32.03 -4.67
C LEU A 91 9.24 33.42 -5.30
N GLN A 92 9.31 33.52 -6.63
CA GLN A 92 9.09 34.81 -7.31
C GLN A 92 7.72 35.40 -6.99
N GLU A 93 6.69 34.56 -6.88
CA GLU A 93 5.35 35.00 -6.49
C GLU A 93 5.32 35.45 -5.03
N ILE A 94 5.81 34.65 -4.11
CA ILE A 94 5.86 34.95 -2.67
C ILE A 94 6.65 36.25 -2.42
N LEU A 95 7.83 36.38 -3.04
CA LEU A 95 8.75 37.49 -2.80
C LEU A 95 8.36 38.81 -3.50
N LYS A 96 7.26 38.86 -4.27
CA LYS A 96 6.79 40.11 -4.91
C LYS A 96 6.64 41.28 -3.94
N THR A 97 6.24 40.99 -2.71
CA THR A 97 6.02 42.00 -1.66
C THR A 97 7.16 42.09 -0.65
N CYS A 98 8.18 41.24 -0.80
CA CYS A 98 9.34 41.21 0.11
C CYS A 98 10.26 42.41 -0.15
N PRO A 99 10.69 43.16 0.90
CA PRO A 99 11.74 44.16 0.77
C PRO A 99 13.01 43.58 0.12
N LYS A 100 13.64 44.34 -0.78
CA LYS A 100 14.79 43.88 -1.54
C LYS A 100 15.97 43.45 -0.65
N ASP A 101 16.18 44.14 0.46
CA ASP A 101 17.21 43.84 1.42
C ASP A 101 16.99 42.56 2.24
N LEU A 102 15.77 42.01 2.21
CA LEU A 102 15.42 40.74 2.86
C LEU A 102 15.31 39.57 1.85
N GLN A 103 15.38 39.86 0.56
CA GLN A 103 15.25 38.81 -0.46
C GLN A 103 16.49 37.91 -0.51
N PRO A 104 16.32 36.60 -0.69
CA PRO A 104 17.43 35.67 -0.81
C PRO A 104 18.10 35.75 -2.19
N GLU A 105 19.38 35.44 -2.21
CA GLU A 105 20.16 35.24 -3.46
C GLU A 105 20.24 33.77 -3.82
N TYR A 106 20.01 33.42 -5.10
CA TYR A 106 20.17 32.06 -5.56
C TYR A 106 21.61 31.70 -5.91
N LYS A 107 22.17 30.69 -5.23
CA LYS A 107 23.51 30.14 -5.47
C LYS A 107 23.41 28.89 -6.35
N THR A 108 23.70 29.05 -7.65
CA THR A 108 23.50 28.01 -8.68
C THR A 108 24.29 26.73 -8.40
N GLN A 109 25.55 26.84 -8.00
CA GLN A 109 26.44 25.70 -7.73
C GLN A 109 25.96 24.87 -6.54
N GLU A 110 25.40 25.52 -5.51
CA GLU A 110 24.94 24.89 -4.29
C GLU A 110 23.46 24.51 -4.34
N SER A 111 22.74 24.91 -5.41
CA SER A 111 21.30 24.72 -5.54
C SER A 111 20.52 25.21 -4.33
N CYS A 112 20.89 26.38 -3.79
CA CYS A 112 20.26 26.95 -2.60
C CYS A 112 19.94 28.44 -2.76
N TYR A 113 18.98 28.89 -1.97
CA TYR A 113 18.69 30.32 -1.75
C TYR A 113 19.30 30.75 -0.42
N LEU A 114 20.23 31.71 -0.47
CA LEU A 114 20.92 32.26 0.69
C LEU A 114 20.24 33.55 1.13
N PHE A 115 19.72 33.58 2.35
CA PHE A 115 19.09 34.75 2.97
C PHE A 115 20.11 35.66 3.66
N PRO A 116 19.80 36.97 3.77
CA PRO A 116 20.74 37.93 4.34
C PRO A 116 21.17 37.61 5.79
N ASN A 117 20.35 36.90 6.57
CA ASN A 117 20.66 36.47 7.93
C ASN A 117 21.47 35.16 8.01
N GLY A 118 22.04 34.70 6.90
CA GLY A 118 22.82 33.48 6.79
C GLY A 118 22.01 32.18 6.66
N SER A 119 20.68 32.25 6.66
CA SER A 119 19.85 31.09 6.49
C SER A 119 19.84 30.60 5.03
N ARG A 120 19.59 29.31 4.83
CA ARG A 120 19.66 28.64 3.53
C ARG A 120 18.41 27.81 3.28
N LEU A 121 17.82 27.98 2.09
CA LEU A 121 16.82 27.07 1.55
C LEU A 121 17.49 26.21 0.47
N GLU A 122 17.85 24.98 0.84
CA GLU A 122 18.52 24.01 -0.01
C GLU A 122 17.49 23.20 -0.77
N LEU A 123 17.75 22.95 -2.09
CA LEU A 123 16.86 22.18 -2.93
C LEU A 123 17.45 20.80 -3.21
N GLY A 124 16.66 19.75 -2.99
CA GLY A 124 17.04 18.36 -3.17
C GLY A 124 16.07 17.58 -4.06
N GLY A 125 16.57 16.48 -4.63
CA GLY A 125 15.80 15.45 -5.29
C GLY A 125 15.73 14.19 -4.43
N PHE A 126 14.72 13.36 -4.70
CA PHE A 126 14.51 12.12 -3.94
C PHE A 126 14.84 10.87 -4.79
N ASN A 127 14.27 10.78 -6.00
CA ASN A 127 14.34 9.60 -6.86
C ASN A 127 15.69 9.45 -7.58
N ALA A 128 15.89 8.28 -8.18
CA ALA A 128 17.08 7.96 -8.99
C ALA A 128 18.43 8.18 -8.27
N GLY A 129 18.47 7.92 -6.95
CA GLY A 129 19.68 8.08 -6.15
C GLY A 129 19.98 9.51 -5.71
N GLU A 130 19.18 10.51 -6.13
CA GLU A 130 19.39 11.92 -5.74
C GLU A 130 19.30 12.12 -4.22
N ILE A 131 18.52 11.28 -3.51
CA ILE A 131 18.40 11.33 -2.06
C ILE A 131 19.74 11.09 -1.34
N GLU A 132 20.64 10.30 -1.91
CA GLU A 132 21.95 10.04 -1.32
C GLU A 132 22.82 11.31 -1.24
N SER A 133 22.66 12.24 -2.18
CA SER A 133 23.34 13.54 -2.16
C SER A 133 22.93 14.39 -0.95
N GLN A 134 21.83 14.05 -0.32
CA GLN A 134 21.31 14.73 0.87
C GLN A 134 21.90 14.19 2.19
N ARG A 135 22.78 13.16 2.14
CA ARG A 135 23.41 12.62 3.35
C ARG A 135 24.32 13.65 4.01
N GLY A 136 24.37 13.62 5.32
CA GLY A 136 25.20 14.48 6.15
C GLY A 136 24.59 15.86 6.41
N GLY A 137 25.33 16.68 7.15
CA GLY A 137 24.88 18.00 7.56
C GLY A 137 23.73 17.96 8.57
N LYS A 138 23.15 19.14 8.81
CA LYS A 138 22.01 19.34 9.72
C LYS A 138 20.88 20.09 9.00
N ALA A 139 19.65 19.96 9.50
CA ALA A 139 18.52 20.72 9.00
C ALA A 139 17.59 21.12 10.15
N HIS A 140 17.03 22.33 10.10
CA HIS A 140 16.05 22.83 11.07
C HIS A 140 14.62 22.49 10.63
N LEU A 141 14.42 22.38 9.33
CA LEU A 141 13.17 21.96 8.70
C LEU A 141 13.50 21.19 7.43
N ILE A 142 12.84 20.06 7.24
CA ILE A 142 12.85 19.33 5.96
C ILE A 142 11.42 19.28 5.45
N ILE A 143 11.23 19.61 4.18
CA ILE A 143 9.95 19.57 3.50
C ILE A 143 10.09 18.58 2.34
N CYS A 144 9.25 17.56 2.30
CA CYS A 144 9.10 16.66 1.15
C CYS A 144 7.76 16.96 0.48
N ASP A 145 7.82 17.52 -0.71
CA ASP A 145 6.64 17.81 -1.53
C ASP A 145 6.44 16.72 -2.58
N GLU A 146 5.21 16.37 -2.85
CA GLU A 146 4.80 15.30 -3.75
C GLU A 146 5.33 13.91 -3.34
N CYS A 147 5.20 13.58 -2.03
CA CYS A 147 5.66 12.31 -1.46
C CYS A 147 5.07 11.06 -2.12
N ALA A 148 3.87 11.16 -2.71
CA ALA A 148 3.22 10.08 -3.46
C ALA A 148 3.99 9.66 -4.73
N PHE A 149 5.00 10.43 -5.15
CA PHE A 149 5.84 10.18 -6.31
C PHE A 149 7.30 9.86 -5.95
N MET A 150 7.59 9.63 -4.66
CA MET A 150 8.92 9.29 -4.14
C MET A 150 9.04 7.78 -3.92
N SER A 151 9.92 7.13 -4.65
CA SER A 151 10.21 5.70 -4.47
C SER A 151 11.12 5.46 -3.26
N GLU A 152 10.99 4.30 -2.59
CA GLU A 152 11.77 3.94 -1.39
C GLU A 152 11.74 5.02 -0.29
N LEU A 153 10.56 5.61 -0.09
CA LEU A 153 10.36 6.75 0.82
C LEU A 153 10.83 6.43 2.24
N LYS A 154 10.52 5.24 2.76
CA LYS A 154 10.94 4.82 4.11
C LYS A 154 12.46 4.78 4.25
N TYR A 155 13.16 4.32 3.23
CA TYR A 155 14.62 4.32 3.23
C TYR A 155 15.17 5.74 3.30
N GLY A 156 14.74 6.62 2.39
CA GLY A 156 15.18 8.02 2.36
C GLY A 156 14.91 8.75 3.69
N LEU A 157 13.71 8.53 4.26
CA LEU A 157 13.35 9.12 5.55
C LEU A 157 14.26 8.64 6.67
N ARG A 158 14.44 7.32 6.82
CA ARG A 158 15.15 6.71 7.96
C ARG A 158 16.64 6.88 7.88
N SER A 159 17.22 6.66 6.68
CA SER A 159 18.66 6.58 6.49
C SER A 159 19.32 7.92 6.14
N VAL A 160 18.56 8.88 5.61
CA VAL A 160 19.09 10.16 5.14
C VAL A 160 18.51 11.35 5.89
N LEU A 161 17.17 11.49 5.94
CA LEU A 161 16.53 12.73 6.38
C LEU A 161 16.39 12.86 7.89
N TYR A 162 15.95 11.82 8.60
CA TYR A 162 15.84 11.87 10.06
C TYR A 162 17.18 12.17 10.77
N PRO A 163 18.33 11.63 10.36
CA PRO A 163 19.62 11.98 10.96
C PRO A 163 19.94 13.47 10.89
N LYS A 164 19.60 14.16 9.79
CA LYS A 164 19.84 15.62 9.64
C LYS A 164 19.08 16.47 10.66
N LEU A 165 17.92 15.99 11.15
CA LEU A 165 17.06 16.70 12.08
C LEU A 165 17.44 16.48 13.55
N ASN A 166 18.28 15.49 13.86
CA ASN A 166 18.54 15.09 15.25
C ASN A 166 19.25 16.18 16.06
N THR A 167 20.28 16.81 15.48
CA THR A 167 21.10 17.83 16.17
C THR A 167 20.34 19.14 16.39
N THR A 168 19.44 19.49 15.49
CA THR A 168 18.68 20.75 15.54
C THR A 168 17.32 20.60 16.21
N ARG A 169 16.89 19.35 16.49
CA ARG A 169 15.51 19.02 16.87
C ARG A 169 14.49 19.54 15.84
N GLY A 170 14.91 19.54 14.57
CA GLY A 170 14.12 20.04 13.45
C GLY A 170 12.90 19.16 13.17
N LYS A 171 11.98 19.69 12.35
CA LYS A 171 10.74 19.02 11.94
C LYS A 171 10.80 18.56 10.48
N LEU A 172 10.02 17.54 10.15
CA LEU A 172 9.80 17.01 8.82
C LEU A 172 8.34 17.20 8.42
N LEU A 173 8.11 17.85 7.29
CA LEU A 173 6.80 17.98 6.65
C LEU A 173 6.74 17.08 5.42
N LEU A 174 5.78 16.17 5.39
CA LEU A 174 5.47 15.33 4.24
C LEU A 174 4.13 15.75 3.66
N CYS A 175 4.09 16.18 2.41
CA CYS A 175 2.86 16.63 1.76
C CYS A 175 2.72 16.05 0.37
N SER A 176 1.51 15.66 -0.01
CA SER A 176 1.18 15.20 -1.38
C SER A 176 -0.34 15.11 -1.58
N THR A 177 -0.76 14.78 -2.81
CA THR A 177 -2.00 14.05 -3.07
C THR A 177 -1.87 12.60 -2.65
N LEU A 178 -2.93 11.78 -2.78
CA LEU A 178 -2.83 10.34 -2.54
C LEU A 178 -2.02 9.64 -3.65
N PRO A 179 -1.26 8.59 -3.32
CA PRO A 179 -0.58 7.79 -4.31
C PRO A 179 -1.57 6.97 -5.14
N LYS A 180 -1.14 6.54 -6.34
CA LYS A 180 -1.95 5.69 -7.22
C LYS A 180 -2.16 4.29 -6.64
N SER A 181 -1.16 3.78 -5.90
CA SER A 181 -1.21 2.46 -5.29
C SER A 181 -1.29 2.54 -3.76
N ALA A 182 -2.14 1.71 -3.17
CA ALA A 182 -2.23 1.55 -1.72
C ALA A 182 -0.98 0.87 -1.10
N GLU A 183 -0.10 0.30 -1.90
CA GLU A 183 1.18 -0.25 -1.45
C GLU A 183 2.29 0.79 -1.34
N HIS A 184 2.06 1.98 -1.85
CA HIS A 184 3.02 3.06 -1.73
C HIS A 184 3.29 3.39 -0.26
N GLU A 185 4.56 3.49 0.10
CA GLU A 185 4.99 3.72 1.49
C GLU A 185 4.41 5.01 2.11
N TYR A 186 4.09 6.01 1.28
CA TYR A 186 3.41 7.22 1.73
C TYR A 186 1.99 6.93 2.24
N TRP A 187 1.25 6.01 1.59
CA TRP A 187 -0.08 5.62 2.05
C TRP A 187 -0.07 4.96 3.43
N GLU A 188 0.95 4.16 3.73
CA GLU A 188 1.10 3.60 5.08
C GLU A 188 1.32 4.71 6.14
N LEU A 189 2.10 5.74 5.79
CA LEU A 189 2.32 6.88 6.67
C LEU A 189 1.02 7.68 6.87
N VAL A 190 0.24 7.88 5.80
CA VAL A 190 -1.06 8.55 5.85
C VAL A 190 -2.03 7.79 6.76
N LYS A 191 -2.19 6.47 6.56
CA LYS A 191 -3.06 5.63 7.41
C LYS A 191 -2.66 5.71 8.89
N LYS A 192 -1.36 5.68 9.16
CA LYS A 192 -0.87 5.81 10.54
C LYS A 192 -1.19 7.18 11.13
N ALA A 193 -0.98 8.26 10.38
CA ALA A 193 -1.30 9.61 10.84
C ALA A 193 -2.81 9.81 11.06
N GLU A 194 -3.64 9.19 10.23
CA GLU A 194 -5.10 9.19 10.37
C GLU A 194 -5.53 8.45 11.64
N PHE A 195 -4.98 7.25 11.86
CA PHE A 195 -5.22 6.49 13.10
C PHE A 195 -4.77 7.25 14.36
N ASP A 196 -3.63 7.94 14.28
CA ASP A 196 -3.09 8.73 15.38
C ASP A 196 -3.81 10.10 15.58
N GLY A 197 -4.79 10.45 14.72
CA GLY A 197 -5.50 11.72 14.74
C GLY A 197 -4.62 12.93 14.42
N THR A 198 -3.55 12.75 13.63
CA THR A 198 -2.56 13.78 13.32
C THR A 198 -2.42 14.10 11.83
N LEU A 199 -3.25 13.51 11.01
CA LEU A 199 -3.32 13.78 9.57
C LEU A 199 -4.07 15.08 9.32
N ILE A 200 -3.47 15.97 8.50
CA ILE A 200 -4.22 17.06 7.87
C ILE A 200 -4.66 16.59 6.49
N LYS A 201 -5.96 16.51 6.27
CA LYS A 201 -6.54 16.08 5.00
C LYS A 201 -7.58 17.08 4.53
N LYS A 202 -7.40 17.62 3.30
CA LYS A 202 -8.26 18.62 2.71
C LYS A 202 -8.58 18.28 1.27
N ASP A 203 -9.86 18.22 0.96
CA ASP A 203 -10.38 18.04 -0.40
C ASP A 203 -10.62 19.40 -1.10
N ILE A 204 -10.94 19.33 -2.39
CA ILE A 204 -11.13 20.53 -3.23
C ILE A 204 -12.32 21.38 -2.77
N PHE A 205 -13.37 20.77 -2.17
CA PHE A 205 -14.56 21.50 -1.74
C PHE A 205 -14.27 22.42 -0.54
N SER A 206 -13.23 22.13 0.22
CA SER A 206 -12.78 22.97 1.33
C SER A 206 -12.00 24.21 0.87
N CYS A 207 -11.60 24.29 -0.41
CA CYS A 207 -10.73 25.35 -0.89
C CYS A 207 -11.50 26.69 -1.07
N PRO A 208 -11.14 27.76 -0.33
CA PRO A 208 -11.89 29.02 -0.39
C PRO A 208 -11.73 29.79 -1.69
N ARG A 209 -10.79 29.38 -2.56
CA ARG A 209 -10.47 30.07 -3.82
C ARG A 209 -11.35 29.64 -4.99
N TYR A 210 -12.06 28.51 -4.87
CA TYR A 210 -12.84 27.94 -5.95
C TYR A 210 -14.32 27.99 -5.65
N THR A 211 -15.07 28.39 -6.68
CA THR A 211 -16.52 28.27 -6.70
C THR A 211 -16.95 26.86 -7.07
N LYS A 212 -18.24 26.55 -6.89
CA LYS A 212 -18.77 25.26 -7.35
C LYS A 212 -18.59 25.08 -8.87
N ALA A 213 -18.76 26.13 -9.66
CA ALA A 213 -18.58 26.09 -11.13
C ALA A 213 -17.13 25.73 -11.52
N ASP A 214 -16.12 26.22 -10.77
CA ASP A 214 -14.73 25.86 -11.01
C ASP A 214 -14.52 24.38 -10.74
N ILE A 215 -15.10 23.84 -9.65
CA ILE A 215 -14.98 22.43 -9.27
C ILE A 215 -15.74 21.54 -10.27
N ASP A 216 -16.90 21.98 -10.76
CA ASP A 216 -17.64 21.28 -11.82
C ASP A 216 -16.76 21.14 -13.08
N THR A 217 -16.06 22.21 -13.47
CA THR A 217 -15.12 22.19 -14.60
C THR A 217 -13.97 21.21 -14.36
N PHE A 218 -13.36 21.20 -13.16
CA PHE A 218 -12.31 20.23 -12.82
C PHE A 218 -12.81 18.80 -12.87
N ALA A 219 -14.04 18.56 -12.42
CA ALA A 219 -14.65 17.24 -12.49
C ALA A 219 -14.86 16.79 -13.96
N GLU A 220 -15.38 17.67 -14.83
CA GLU A 220 -15.56 17.37 -16.24
C GLU A 220 -14.25 17.03 -16.96
N GLU A 221 -13.16 17.79 -16.69
CA GLU A 221 -11.83 17.56 -17.27
C GLU A 221 -11.25 16.16 -16.97
N VAL A 222 -11.65 15.54 -15.86
CA VAL A 222 -11.14 14.22 -15.44
C VAL A 222 -12.21 13.12 -15.49
N GLY A 223 -13.29 13.32 -16.24
CA GLY A 223 -14.31 12.29 -16.49
C GLY A 223 -15.48 12.28 -15.51
N GLY A 224 -15.70 13.39 -14.80
CA GLY A 224 -16.83 13.58 -13.89
C GLY A 224 -16.52 13.29 -12.42
N TYR A 225 -17.47 13.62 -11.56
CA TYR A 225 -17.38 13.45 -10.12
C TYR A 225 -17.14 12.00 -9.68
N ASP A 226 -17.66 11.03 -10.43
CA ASP A 226 -17.56 9.62 -10.14
C ASP A 226 -16.28 8.96 -10.65
N SER A 227 -15.48 9.68 -11.46
CA SER A 227 -14.22 9.16 -11.97
C SER A 227 -13.23 8.86 -10.82
N VAL A 228 -12.40 7.84 -11.03
CA VAL A 228 -11.35 7.49 -10.08
C VAL A 228 -10.35 8.62 -9.90
N ASP A 229 -10.04 9.34 -10.99
CA ASP A 229 -9.12 10.46 -10.94
C ASP A 229 -9.67 11.64 -10.13
N PHE A 230 -10.96 11.98 -10.27
CA PHE A 230 -11.55 13.02 -9.44
C PHE A 230 -11.57 12.61 -7.96
N LYS A 231 -12.02 11.41 -7.66
CA LYS A 231 -12.09 10.89 -6.29
C LYS A 231 -10.71 10.83 -5.63
N ARG A 232 -9.66 10.39 -6.34
CA ARG A 232 -8.29 10.31 -5.81
C ARG A 232 -7.61 11.67 -5.70
N GLU A 233 -7.60 12.46 -6.78
CA GLU A 233 -6.80 13.67 -6.88
C GLU A 233 -7.47 14.91 -6.27
N TYR A 234 -8.81 14.92 -6.21
CA TYR A 234 -9.58 16.07 -5.72
C TYR A 234 -10.35 15.80 -4.42
N LEU A 235 -10.77 14.56 -4.15
CA LEU A 235 -11.46 14.20 -2.91
C LEU A 235 -10.57 13.47 -1.90
N ASN A 236 -9.34 13.13 -2.27
CA ASN A 236 -8.42 12.34 -1.43
C ASN A 236 -9.04 11.01 -0.97
N ILE A 237 -9.76 10.33 -1.86
CA ILE A 237 -10.32 9.00 -1.65
C ILE A 237 -9.42 7.99 -2.36
N MET A 238 -8.91 7.01 -1.62
CA MET A 238 -8.12 5.92 -2.21
C MET A 238 -9.08 4.93 -2.87
N LEU A 239 -9.03 4.89 -4.20
CA LEU A 239 -9.85 4.00 -5.03
C LEU A 239 -8.99 3.35 -6.11
N THR A 240 -9.39 2.13 -6.47
CA THR A 240 -8.90 1.46 -7.67
C THR A 240 -9.89 1.69 -8.79
N ASP A 241 -9.41 1.92 -10.01
CA ASP A 241 -10.28 1.95 -11.17
C ASP A 241 -10.91 0.57 -11.39
N ILE A 242 -12.23 0.49 -11.29
CA ILE A 242 -12.97 -0.77 -11.39
C ILE A 242 -12.73 -1.44 -12.76
N GLU A 243 -12.54 -0.65 -13.82
CA GLU A 243 -12.27 -1.17 -15.16
C GLU A 243 -10.90 -1.87 -15.24
N TYR A 244 -9.94 -1.42 -14.47
CA TYR A 244 -8.59 -1.99 -14.41
C TYR A 244 -8.39 -2.90 -13.20
N ALA A 245 -9.34 -3.00 -12.28
CA ALA A 245 -9.22 -3.89 -11.13
C ALA A 245 -9.12 -5.35 -11.58
N VAL A 246 -8.18 -6.10 -10.99
CA VAL A 246 -8.04 -7.55 -11.25
C VAL A 246 -9.21 -8.30 -10.65
N VAL A 247 -9.64 -7.89 -9.45
CA VAL A 247 -10.78 -8.47 -8.73
C VAL A 247 -11.76 -7.36 -8.34
N PRO A 248 -12.58 -6.86 -9.29
CA PRO A 248 -13.53 -5.78 -9.04
C PRO A 248 -14.59 -6.13 -8.00
N GLU A 249 -14.81 -7.41 -7.72
CA GLU A 249 -15.71 -7.91 -6.67
C GLU A 249 -15.18 -7.65 -5.25
N ALA A 250 -13.87 -7.32 -5.08
CA ALA A 250 -13.25 -7.04 -3.78
C ALA A 250 -13.64 -5.64 -3.24
N THR A 251 -14.94 -5.34 -3.21
CA THR A 251 -15.49 -4.11 -2.65
C THR A 251 -15.33 -4.08 -1.12
N GLU A 252 -15.42 -2.90 -0.50
CA GLU A 252 -15.33 -2.77 0.96
C GLU A 252 -16.35 -3.67 1.68
N GLU A 253 -17.57 -3.74 1.16
CA GLU A 253 -18.61 -4.59 1.71
C GLU A 253 -18.25 -6.08 1.64
N LYS A 254 -17.75 -6.55 0.49
CA LYS A 254 -17.33 -7.94 0.31
C LYS A 254 -16.10 -8.26 1.15
N MET A 255 -15.12 -7.35 1.18
CA MET A 255 -13.91 -7.52 1.99
C MET A 255 -14.26 -7.65 3.48
N ALA A 256 -15.22 -6.88 3.99
CA ALA A 256 -15.68 -7.00 5.38
C ALA A 256 -16.28 -8.38 5.70
N LYS A 257 -16.83 -9.09 4.71
CA LYS A 257 -17.41 -10.43 4.88
C LYS A 257 -16.39 -11.56 4.71
N ILE A 258 -15.36 -11.35 3.90
CA ILE A 258 -14.34 -12.37 3.60
C ILE A 258 -13.04 -12.20 4.41
N ILE A 259 -12.93 -11.16 5.23
CA ILE A 259 -11.83 -11.01 6.17
C ILE A 259 -12.30 -11.49 7.54
N GLY A 260 -11.65 -12.50 8.08
CA GLY A 260 -12.01 -13.07 9.37
C GLY A 260 -11.25 -14.36 9.67
N GLU A 261 -11.58 -14.95 10.77
CA GLU A 261 -11.04 -16.24 11.20
C GLU A 261 -12.19 -17.21 11.46
N GLN A 262 -11.95 -18.49 11.25
CA GLN A 262 -12.89 -19.55 11.61
C GLN A 262 -12.16 -20.72 12.30
N LYS A 263 -12.89 -21.46 13.11
CA LYS A 263 -12.37 -22.71 13.67
C LYS A 263 -12.16 -23.72 12.53
N ARG A 264 -10.99 -24.35 12.52
CA ARG A 264 -10.68 -25.43 11.57
C ARG A 264 -11.64 -26.61 11.78
N PRO A 265 -12.04 -27.29 10.69
CA PRO A 265 -12.77 -28.54 10.80
C PRO A 265 -11.86 -29.65 11.35
N ASP A 266 -12.45 -30.77 11.78
CA ASP A 266 -11.67 -31.88 12.34
C ASP A 266 -10.81 -32.60 11.27
N PHE A 267 -11.22 -32.53 10.01
CA PHE A 267 -10.49 -33.10 8.87
C PHE A 267 -10.34 -32.07 7.77
N TYR A 268 -9.12 -31.79 7.35
CA TYR A 268 -8.78 -30.83 6.31
C TYR A 268 -7.43 -31.14 5.68
N ASP A 269 -7.23 -30.72 4.44
CA ASP A 269 -5.94 -30.75 3.77
C ASP A 269 -5.35 -29.35 3.74
N CYS A 270 -4.13 -29.21 4.26
CA CYS A 270 -3.38 -27.95 4.23
C CYS A 270 -2.69 -27.77 2.88
N TYR A 271 -2.64 -26.52 2.41
CA TYR A 271 -1.95 -26.13 1.19
C TYR A 271 -1.04 -24.93 1.44
N VAL A 272 0.06 -24.91 0.72
CA VAL A 272 0.96 -23.77 0.67
C VAL A 272 1.14 -23.34 -0.78
N SER A 273 1.11 -22.06 -1.05
CA SER A 273 1.45 -21.51 -2.35
C SER A 273 2.49 -20.42 -2.25
N MET A 274 3.41 -20.35 -3.22
CA MET A 274 4.50 -19.39 -3.23
C MET A 274 4.67 -18.75 -4.60
N ASP A 275 4.78 -17.43 -4.63
CA ASP A 275 5.29 -16.67 -5.76
C ASP A 275 6.69 -16.15 -5.42
N ILE A 276 7.69 -16.44 -6.29
CA ILE A 276 9.10 -16.16 -6.00
C ILE A 276 9.55 -14.92 -6.75
N GLY A 277 9.88 -13.86 -6.02
CA GLY A 277 10.46 -12.62 -6.55
C GLY A 277 11.81 -12.29 -5.90
N PHE A 278 12.93 -12.34 -6.67
CA PHE A 278 14.26 -11.97 -6.15
C PHE A 278 14.56 -10.48 -6.24
N LYS A 279 13.93 -9.77 -7.15
CA LYS A 279 14.01 -8.30 -7.26
C LYS A 279 12.89 -7.60 -6.49
N ASP A 280 11.76 -8.27 -6.41
CA ASP A 280 10.52 -7.80 -5.82
C ASP A 280 10.26 -8.48 -4.47
N TYR A 281 9.04 -8.89 -4.21
CA TYR A 281 8.70 -9.64 -3.02
C TYR A 281 8.52 -11.13 -3.36
N THR A 282 8.89 -12.00 -2.43
CA THR A 282 8.44 -13.39 -2.40
C THR A 282 7.27 -13.45 -1.44
N ALA A 283 6.14 -13.96 -1.89
CA ALA A 283 4.94 -14.14 -1.09
C ALA A 283 4.59 -15.62 -0.96
N ILE A 284 4.34 -16.05 0.26
CA ILE A 284 3.96 -17.43 0.59
C ILE A 284 2.65 -17.37 1.37
N LEU A 285 1.66 -18.12 0.93
CA LEU A 285 0.35 -18.22 1.56
C LEU A 285 0.14 -19.60 2.15
N PHE A 286 -0.40 -19.63 3.35
CA PHE A 286 -0.72 -20.83 4.12
C PHE A 286 -2.21 -20.91 4.36
N GLY A 287 -2.81 -22.09 4.17
CA GLY A 287 -4.23 -22.24 4.39
C GLY A 287 -4.75 -23.65 4.14
N TYR A 288 -6.06 -23.80 4.09
CA TYR A 288 -6.73 -25.07 3.84
C TYR A 288 -8.03 -24.88 3.05
N TYR A 289 -8.60 -25.98 2.59
CA TYR A 289 -9.93 -25.99 1.98
C TYR A 289 -10.91 -26.67 2.94
N ASP A 290 -11.92 -25.91 3.40
CA ASP A 290 -13.04 -26.44 4.16
C ASP A 290 -14.03 -27.12 3.20
N PHE A 291 -13.93 -28.43 3.09
CA PHE A 291 -14.72 -29.23 2.15
C PHE A 291 -16.23 -29.14 2.43
N LEU A 292 -16.64 -29.16 3.71
CA LEU A 292 -18.06 -29.11 4.07
C LEU A 292 -18.69 -27.76 3.80
N LYS A 293 -17.93 -26.68 3.99
CA LYS A 293 -18.42 -25.31 3.74
C LYS A 293 -18.16 -24.82 2.33
N ASN A 294 -17.43 -25.63 1.50
CA ASN A 294 -16.96 -25.23 0.17
C ASN A 294 -16.22 -23.90 0.20
N LYS A 295 -15.30 -23.73 1.17
CA LYS A 295 -14.63 -22.46 1.42
C LYS A 295 -13.10 -22.59 1.43
N VAL A 296 -12.42 -21.71 0.70
CA VAL A 296 -10.96 -21.56 0.75
C VAL A 296 -10.60 -20.68 1.93
N ILE A 297 -9.70 -21.13 2.78
CA ILE A 297 -9.26 -20.39 3.98
C ILE A 297 -7.77 -20.10 3.85
N ILE A 298 -7.40 -18.81 3.89
CA ILE A 298 -6.01 -18.37 3.97
C ILE A 298 -5.77 -17.90 5.41
N GLU A 299 -4.87 -18.59 6.11
CA GLU A 299 -4.68 -18.41 7.55
C GLU A 299 -3.53 -17.46 7.87
N ASP A 300 -2.46 -17.49 7.06
CA ASP A 300 -1.29 -16.63 7.28
C ASP A 300 -0.51 -16.42 5.98
N GLU A 301 0.42 -15.45 6.00
CA GLU A 301 1.31 -15.14 4.90
C GLU A 301 2.74 -14.88 5.38
N ILE A 302 3.73 -15.23 4.55
CA ILE A 302 5.11 -14.76 4.67
C ILE A 302 5.39 -13.90 3.44
N VAL A 303 5.81 -12.65 3.64
CA VAL A 303 6.19 -11.75 2.54
C VAL A 303 7.58 -11.21 2.81
N LEU A 304 8.52 -11.53 1.93
CA LEU A 304 9.93 -11.15 2.05
C LEU A 304 10.37 -10.30 0.86
N LYS A 305 11.11 -9.22 1.11
CA LYS A 305 11.73 -8.43 0.04
C LYS A 305 12.92 -9.20 -0.56
N GLY A 306 13.13 -9.11 -1.88
CA GLY A 306 14.03 -9.93 -2.67
C GLY A 306 15.43 -10.17 -2.08
N ASN A 307 16.06 -9.15 -1.49
CA ASN A 307 17.38 -9.27 -0.85
C ASN A 307 17.40 -10.12 0.44
N LYS A 308 16.24 -10.46 1.00
CA LYS A 308 16.07 -11.34 2.17
C LYS A 308 15.66 -12.76 1.79
N VAL A 309 15.41 -13.00 0.51
CA VAL A 309 15.00 -14.31 0.00
C VAL A 309 16.25 -15.17 -0.21
N THR A 310 16.45 -16.10 0.70
CA THR A 310 17.53 -17.09 0.64
C THR A 310 16.98 -18.48 0.87
N VAL A 311 17.60 -19.51 0.29
CA VAL A 311 17.22 -20.91 0.51
C VAL A 311 17.22 -21.24 2.00
N LYS A 312 18.25 -20.81 2.73
CA LYS A 312 18.33 -21.00 4.19
C LYS A 312 17.17 -20.34 4.91
N GLY A 313 16.91 -19.06 4.61
CA GLY A 313 15.84 -18.29 5.28
C GLY A 313 14.46 -18.88 5.06
N LEU A 314 14.13 -19.27 3.82
CA LEU A 314 12.85 -19.92 3.53
C LEU A 314 12.81 -21.37 4.06
N GLY A 315 13.95 -22.09 3.99
CA GLY A 315 14.06 -23.44 4.54
C GLY A 315 13.81 -23.54 6.05
N GLU A 316 14.07 -22.46 6.78
CA GLU A 316 13.78 -22.35 8.22
C GLU A 316 12.36 -21.81 8.48
N GLN A 317 11.95 -20.73 7.80
CA GLN A 317 10.69 -20.03 8.08
C GLN A 317 9.44 -20.80 7.63
N ILE A 318 9.51 -21.55 6.51
CA ILE A 318 8.35 -22.30 6.02
C ILE A 318 7.95 -23.41 7.01
N PRO A 319 8.86 -24.32 7.43
CA PRO A 319 8.51 -25.35 8.41
C PRO A 319 8.09 -24.78 9.76
N GLU A 320 8.74 -23.69 10.22
CA GLU A 320 8.36 -23.01 11.46
C GLU A 320 6.91 -22.50 11.41
N LYS A 321 6.52 -21.87 10.28
CA LYS A 321 5.15 -21.39 10.08
C LYS A 321 4.15 -22.54 9.94
N GLU A 322 4.51 -23.61 9.26
CA GLU A 322 3.66 -24.80 9.15
C GLU A 322 3.45 -25.45 10.52
N GLU A 323 4.48 -25.54 11.36
CA GLU A 323 4.38 -26.05 12.72
C GLU A 323 3.55 -25.13 13.62
N GLU A 324 3.74 -23.80 13.52
CA GLU A 324 2.93 -22.82 14.24
C GLU A 324 1.43 -22.99 13.92
N LEU A 325 1.10 -23.17 12.65
CA LEU A 325 -0.28 -23.24 12.19
C LEU A 325 -0.91 -24.61 12.41
N TRP A 326 -0.19 -25.69 12.10
CA TRP A 326 -0.77 -27.03 11.96
C TRP A 326 -0.12 -28.09 12.85
N GLY A 327 0.87 -27.71 13.67
CA GLY A 327 1.58 -28.62 14.57
C GLY A 327 2.27 -29.75 13.80
N VAL A 328 1.92 -30.97 14.12
CA VAL A 328 2.51 -32.17 13.45
C VAL A 328 1.94 -32.45 12.07
N THR A 329 0.83 -31.80 11.68
CA THR A 329 0.20 -32.02 10.38
C THR A 329 1.04 -31.38 9.27
N LYS A 330 1.47 -32.20 8.32
CA LYS A 330 2.22 -31.70 7.15
C LYS A 330 1.27 -31.22 6.06
N PRO A 331 1.66 -30.19 5.27
CA PRO A 331 0.86 -29.77 4.12
C PRO A 331 0.65 -30.95 3.16
N TYR A 332 -0.58 -31.03 2.68
CA TYR A 332 -0.92 -32.03 1.67
C TYR A 332 -0.17 -31.74 0.36
N LEU A 333 -0.18 -30.49 -0.09
CA LEU A 333 0.56 -30.05 -1.28
C LEU A 333 1.11 -28.64 -1.09
N ARG A 334 2.29 -28.41 -1.67
CA ARG A 334 2.89 -27.08 -1.81
C ARG A 334 3.08 -26.78 -3.29
N TYR A 335 2.68 -25.62 -3.73
CA TYR A 335 2.80 -25.14 -5.10
C TYR A 335 3.64 -23.88 -5.18
N ALA A 336 4.46 -23.74 -6.20
CA ALA A 336 5.24 -22.55 -6.44
C ALA A 336 5.31 -22.19 -7.92
N ASP A 337 5.64 -20.92 -8.18
CA ASP A 337 6.10 -20.48 -9.46
C ASP A 337 7.36 -21.25 -9.88
N ASN A 338 7.47 -21.59 -11.17
CA ASN A 338 8.63 -22.29 -11.72
C ASN A 338 9.70 -21.39 -12.35
N ASN A 339 9.65 -20.08 -12.09
CA ASN A 339 10.63 -19.13 -12.63
C ASN A 339 12.06 -19.40 -12.15
N ASN A 340 12.23 -20.08 -11.02
CA ASN A 340 13.54 -20.45 -10.52
C ASN A 340 13.58 -21.92 -10.05
N PRO A 341 13.72 -22.87 -10.98
CA PRO A 341 13.75 -24.29 -10.65
C PRO A 341 14.97 -24.70 -9.81
N ILE A 342 16.10 -23.97 -9.91
CA ILE A 342 17.29 -24.25 -9.09
C ILE A 342 16.98 -23.99 -7.63
N PHE A 343 16.34 -22.87 -7.31
CA PHE A 343 15.97 -22.50 -5.95
C PHE A 343 14.99 -23.50 -5.33
N LEU A 344 13.98 -23.93 -6.10
CA LEU A 344 13.04 -24.96 -5.64
C LEU A 344 13.72 -26.32 -5.43
N ASN A 345 14.67 -26.66 -6.28
CA ASN A 345 15.45 -27.87 -6.12
C ASN A 345 16.33 -27.83 -4.86
N GLU A 346 16.99 -26.72 -4.57
CA GLU A 346 17.79 -26.54 -3.36
C GLU A 346 16.91 -26.65 -2.10
N LEU A 347 15.70 -26.09 -2.07
CA LEU A 347 14.74 -26.27 -0.96
C LEU A 347 14.32 -27.74 -0.78
N SER A 348 14.29 -28.52 -1.85
CA SER A 348 13.91 -29.94 -1.81
C SER A 348 15.01 -30.86 -1.28
N GLN A 349 16.28 -30.39 -1.25
CA GLN A 349 17.41 -31.13 -0.74
C GLN A 349 17.54 -31.03 0.78
N LYS A 350 18.36 -31.92 1.37
CA LYS A 350 18.74 -31.81 2.78
C LYS A 350 19.49 -30.49 3.04
N PRO A 351 19.29 -29.83 4.17
CA PRO A 351 18.54 -30.31 5.34
C PRO A 351 17.03 -29.99 5.33
N TYR A 352 16.51 -29.27 4.30
CA TYR A 352 15.16 -28.68 4.36
C TYR A 352 14.06 -29.66 3.94
N GLU A 353 14.27 -30.43 2.87
CA GLU A 353 13.33 -31.41 2.32
C GLU A 353 11.91 -30.82 2.03
N ILE A 354 11.87 -29.56 1.58
CA ILE A 354 10.63 -28.83 1.27
C ILE A 354 10.36 -28.96 -0.24
N HIS A 355 9.37 -29.77 -0.58
CA HIS A 355 9.02 -30.04 -1.98
C HIS A 355 7.87 -29.14 -2.43
N PHE A 356 8.12 -28.33 -3.47
CA PHE A 356 7.10 -27.54 -4.17
C PHE A 356 6.83 -28.14 -5.53
N ILE A 357 5.56 -28.23 -5.89
CA ILE A 357 5.10 -28.62 -7.23
C ILE A 357 5.03 -27.34 -8.07
N PRO A 358 5.70 -27.30 -9.23
CA PRO A 358 5.58 -26.17 -10.13
C PRO A 358 4.14 -25.96 -10.59
N THR A 359 3.62 -24.73 -10.47
CA THR A 359 2.28 -24.39 -10.96
C THR A 359 2.30 -24.09 -12.46
N ALA A 360 1.26 -24.48 -13.17
CA ALA A 360 1.07 -24.06 -14.55
C ALA A 360 0.72 -22.58 -14.62
N LYS A 361 1.24 -21.85 -15.61
CA LYS A 361 1.00 -20.40 -15.80
C LYS A 361 0.06 -20.08 -16.96
N ASP A 362 -0.30 -21.07 -17.75
CA ASP A 362 -1.29 -20.95 -18.83
C ASP A 362 -2.67 -20.57 -18.24
N ASN A 363 -3.52 -19.98 -19.06
CA ASN A 363 -4.88 -19.59 -18.65
C ASN A 363 -4.98 -18.81 -17.33
N LYS A 364 -4.09 -17.82 -17.12
CA LYS A 364 -4.11 -16.96 -15.92
C LYS A 364 -5.49 -16.33 -15.72
N GLU A 365 -6.15 -15.92 -16.80
CA GLU A 365 -7.49 -15.33 -16.75
C GLU A 365 -8.55 -16.29 -16.17
N ALA A 366 -8.48 -17.58 -16.50
CA ALA A 366 -9.40 -18.57 -15.92
C ALA A 366 -9.20 -18.73 -14.41
N ALA A 367 -7.94 -18.72 -13.95
CA ALA A 367 -7.64 -18.79 -12.52
C ALA A 367 -8.12 -17.53 -11.78
N ILE A 368 -7.94 -16.34 -12.39
CA ILE A 368 -8.47 -15.09 -11.85
C ILE A 368 -10.00 -15.10 -11.84
N SER A 369 -10.66 -15.59 -12.89
CA SER A 369 -12.12 -15.70 -12.93
C SER A 369 -12.64 -16.61 -11.81
N LYS A 370 -11.93 -17.71 -11.52
CA LYS A 370 -12.25 -18.58 -10.38
C LYS A 370 -12.11 -17.86 -9.04
N LEU A 371 -11.02 -17.09 -8.87
CA LEU A 371 -10.83 -16.25 -7.68
C LEU A 371 -11.96 -15.22 -7.52
N ARG A 372 -12.35 -14.54 -8.62
CA ARG A 372 -13.45 -13.59 -8.63
C ARG A 372 -14.76 -14.22 -8.18
N LEU A 373 -15.05 -15.44 -8.67
CA LEU A 373 -16.23 -16.20 -8.22
C LEU A 373 -16.18 -16.54 -6.74
N LEU A 374 -15.02 -16.93 -6.19
CA LEU A 374 -14.86 -17.19 -4.75
C LEU A 374 -15.09 -15.93 -3.91
N VAL A 375 -14.61 -14.77 -4.35
CA VAL A 375 -14.84 -13.49 -3.69
C VAL A 375 -16.32 -13.09 -3.78
N GLN A 376 -16.92 -13.19 -4.96
CA GLN A 376 -18.31 -12.85 -5.19
C GLN A 376 -19.28 -13.71 -4.34
N SER A 377 -19.01 -15.02 -4.26
CA SER A 377 -19.83 -15.97 -3.52
C SER A 377 -19.49 -16.07 -2.03
N GLU A 378 -18.48 -15.31 -1.55
CA GLU A 378 -17.98 -15.33 -0.17
C GLU A 378 -17.43 -16.73 0.23
N ASN A 379 -17.02 -17.53 -0.77
CA ASN A 379 -16.40 -18.85 -0.59
C ASN A 379 -14.88 -18.79 -0.40
N ILE A 380 -14.38 -17.67 0.02
CA ILE A 380 -13.00 -17.46 0.49
C ILE A 380 -13.05 -16.74 1.84
N LEU A 381 -12.14 -17.07 2.73
CA LEU A 381 -11.94 -16.36 4.00
C LEU A 381 -10.44 -16.10 4.17
N ILE A 382 -10.08 -14.87 4.48
CA ILE A 382 -8.69 -14.43 4.60
C ILE A 382 -8.48 -13.92 6.02
N SER A 383 -7.50 -14.47 6.72
CA SER A 383 -7.16 -14.01 8.07
C SER A 383 -6.73 -12.52 8.05
N PRO A 384 -7.12 -11.72 9.05
CA PRO A 384 -6.64 -10.34 9.21
C PRO A 384 -5.11 -10.22 9.30
N LYS A 385 -4.40 -11.30 9.56
CA LYS A 385 -2.93 -11.37 9.56
C LYS A 385 -2.35 -11.18 8.16
N CYS A 386 -3.06 -11.59 7.11
CA CYS A 386 -2.65 -11.52 5.70
C CYS A 386 -2.79 -10.10 5.13
N LYS A 387 -2.04 -9.16 5.66
CA LYS A 387 -2.17 -7.72 5.33
C LYS A 387 -1.79 -7.41 3.88
N TYR A 388 -0.73 -8.05 3.37
CA TYR A 388 -0.30 -7.87 1.98
C TYR A 388 -1.33 -8.45 1.03
N LEU A 389 -1.79 -9.68 1.27
CA LEU A 389 -2.81 -10.31 0.44
C LEU A 389 -4.10 -9.48 0.39
N ILE A 390 -4.59 -8.99 1.54
CA ILE A 390 -5.78 -8.15 1.62
C ILE A 390 -5.60 -6.86 0.79
N ASN A 391 -4.44 -6.21 0.88
CA ASN A 391 -4.14 -5.02 0.08
C ASN A 391 -4.06 -5.36 -1.42
N HIS A 392 -3.36 -6.43 -1.79
CA HIS A 392 -3.21 -6.85 -3.16
C HIS A 392 -4.55 -7.23 -3.80
N LEU A 393 -5.41 -7.92 -3.06
CA LEU A 393 -6.75 -8.30 -3.54
C LEU A 393 -7.64 -7.06 -3.80
N LYS A 394 -7.53 -6.03 -2.96
CA LYS A 394 -8.31 -4.79 -3.09
C LYS A 394 -7.83 -3.87 -4.21
N TYR A 395 -6.53 -3.82 -4.45
CA TYR A 395 -5.93 -2.71 -5.21
C TYR A 395 -5.14 -3.15 -6.45
N ALA A 396 -5.07 -4.45 -6.74
CA ALA A 396 -4.41 -4.93 -7.94
C ALA A 396 -5.14 -4.48 -9.20
N THR A 397 -4.36 -3.91 -10.14
CA THR A 397 -4.85 -3.44 -11.42
C THR A 397 -4.16 -4.13 -12.58
N TRP A 398 -4.87 -4.27 -13.68
CA TRP A 398 -4.32 -4.70 -14.95
C TRP A 398 -3.49 -3.59 -15.58
N ASN A 399 -2.43 -3.98 -16.28
CA ASN A 399 -1.76 -3.04 -17.18
C ASN A 399 -2.70 -2.65 -18.35
N SER A 400 -2.36 -1.56 -19.06
CA SER A 400 -3.17 -1.02 -20.17
C SER A 400 -3.49 -2.04 -21.27
N LYS A 401 -2.65 -3.08 -21.43
CA LYS A 401 -2.84 -4.17 -22.40
C LYS A 401 -3.56 -5.39 -21.82
N ARG A 402 -3.87 -5.40 -20.55
CA ARG A 402 -4.45 -6.53 -19.79
C ARG A 402 -3.65 -7.86 -19.91
N THR A 403 -2.36 -7.78 -20.21
CA THR A 403 -1.48 -8.96 -20.32
C THR A 403 -0.84 -9.37 -19.01
N GLY A 404 -0.94 -8.53 -17.98
CA GLY A 404 -0.39 -8.74 -16.64
C GLY A 404 -0.83 -7.62 -15.71
N PHE A 405 -0.39 -7.68 -14.46
CA PHE A 405 -0.67 -6.63 -13.50
C PHE A 405 0.16 -5.38 -13.80
N ASP A 406 -0.36 -4.23 -13.42
CA ASP A 406 0.37 -2.96 -13.51
C ASP A 406 1.41 -2.88 -12.40
N ARG A 407 2.63 -3.36 -12.70
CA ARG A 407 3.75 -3.53 -11.75
C ARG A 407 4.82 -2.45 -11.96
N ASP A 408 4.49 -1.23 -11.73
CA ASP A 408 5.47 -0.16 -11.67
C ASP A 408 5.84 0.20 -10.21
N GLN A 409 6.89 1.04 -10.03
CA GLN A 409 7.28 1.50 -8.69
C GLN A 409 6.20 2.32 -7.98
N GLN A 410 5.20 2.83 -8.72
CA GLN A 410 4.10 3.63 -8.17
C GLN A 410 2.91 2.76 -7.78
N ASN A 411 2.69 1.65 -8.49
CA ASN A 411 1.51 0.79 -8.34
C ASN A 411 1.77 -0.45 -7.47
N GLY A 412 3.04 -0.69 -7.05
CA GLY A 412 3.42 -1.83 -6.23
C GLY A 412 3.60 -3.14 -7.00
N HIS A 413 3.90 -4.19 -6.26
CA HIS A 413 4.11 -5.55 -6.76
C HIS A 413 3.05 -6.44 -6.13
N PHE A 414 2.26 -7.12 -6.94
CA PHE A 414 1.10 -7.90 -6.49
C PHE A 414 1.43 -9.39 -6.28
N ASP A 415 2.61 -9.69 -5.73
CA ASP A 415 3.13 -11.06 -5.58
C ASP A 415 2.23 -11.93 -4.67
N ALA A 416 1.64 -11.37 -3.60
CA ALA A 416 0.70 -12.14 -2.77
C ALA A 416 -0.60 -12.49 -3.52
N LEU A 417 -1.04 -11.66 -4.47
CA LEU A 417 -2.16 -11.99 -5.34
C LEU A 417 -1.80 -13.11 -6.34
N ASP A 418 -0.58 -13.09 -6.91
CA ASP A 418 -0.11 -14.17 -7.76
C ASP A 418 -0.03 -15.49 -6.96
N ALA A 419 0.50 -15.46 -5.72
CA ALA A 419 0.47 -16.61 -4.83
C ALA A 419 -0.95 -17.12 -4.55
N LEU A 420 -1.94 -16.22 -4.36
CA LEU A 420 -3.34 -16.61 -4.18
C LEU A 420 -3.93 -17.24 -5.46
N ILE A 421 -3.59 -16.72 -6.63
CA ILE A 421 -4.02 -17.29 -7.91
C ILE A 421 -3.48 -18.73 -8.06
N TYR A 422 -2.21 -18.96 -7.69
CA TYR A 422 -1.63 -20.31 -7.67
C TYR A 422 -2.33 -21.19 -6.63
N TYR A 423 -2.64 -20.66 -5.47
CA TYR A 423 -3.39 -21.38 -4.43
C TYR A 423 -4.75 -21.85 -4.96
N VAL A 424 -5.60 -20.94 -5.41
CA VAL A 424 -6.96 -21.20 -5.89
C VAL A 424 -6.96 -22.14 -7.09
N ARG A 425 -5.95 -22.06 -7.97
CA ARG A 425 -5.80 -22.92 -9.14
C ARG A 425 -5.58 -24.37 -8.75
N ASN A 426 -4.77 -24.62 -7.74
CA ASN A 426 -4.21 -25.94 -7.43
C ASN A 426 -4.88 -26.66 -6.27
N VAL A 427 -5.75 -26.01 -5.50
CA VAL A 427 -6.57 -26.68 -4.48
C VAL A 427 -7.42 -27.77 -5.11
N GLN A 428 -7.41 -28.95 -4.52
CA GLN A 428 -8.19 -30.10 -4.98
C GLN A 428 -9.60 -30.06 -4.38
N TYR A 429 -10.49 -29.32 -5.01
CA TYR A 429 -11.86 -29.09 -4.52
C TYR A 429 -12.73 -30.35 -4.43
N ASN A 430 -12.39 -31.39 -5.19
CA ASN A 430 -13.13 -32.65 -5.21
C ASN A 430 -12.60 -33.70 -4.21
N LYS A 431 -11.48 -33.40 -3.53
CA LYS A 431 -10.92 -34.30 -2.54
C LYS A 431 -11.63 -34.11 -1.22
N ASN A 432 -12.31 -35.16 -0.78
CA ASN A 432 -12.93 -35.22 0.54
C ASN A 432 -11.90 -35.69 1.58
N PRO A 433 -11.51 -34.85 2.55
CA PRO A 433 -10.58 -35.24 3.61
C PRO A 433 -11.23 -36.08 4.72
N TYR A 434 -12.55 -36.16 4.75
CA TYR A 434 -13.28 -36.87 5.79
C TYR A 434 -13.26 -38.38 5.54
N PRO A 435 -13.01 -39.20 6.59
CA PRO A 435 -13.13 -40.65 6.47
C PRO A 435 -14.58 -41.05 6.16
N SER A 436 -14.75 -42.13 5.41
CA SER A 436 -16.07 -42.62 5.00
C SER A 436 -17.00 -42.86 6.19
N SER A 437 -16.44 -43.24 7.35
CA SER A 437 -17.19 -43.44 8.59
C SER A 437 -17.75 -42.16 9.21
N HIS A 438 -17.23 -40.99 8.85
CA HIS A 438 -17.69 -39.69 9.38
C HIS A 438 -19.15 -39.35 8.96
N PHE A 439 -19.57 -39.81 7.81
CA PHE A 439 -20.93 -39.56 7.26
C PHE A 439 -21.91 -40.68 7.60
N MET A 440 -21.49 -41.70 8.33
CA MET A 440 -22.40 -42.76 8.75
C MET A 440 -22.98 -42.43 10.13
N PRO A 441 -24.29 -42.59 10.31
CA PRO A 441 -24.88 -42.50 11.65
C PRO A 441 -24.19 -43.45 12.60
N ALA A 442 -23.93 -43.02 13.84
CA ALA A 442 -23.37 -43.90 14.88
C ALA A 442 -24.29 -45.11 15.07
N GLY A 443 -23.81 -46.30 14.69
CA GLY A 443 -24.58 -47.56 14.77
C GLY A 443 -24.74 -48.30 13.46
N THR A 444 -24.35 -47.72 12.28
CA THR A 444 -24.31 -48.45 11.01
C THR A 444 -22.92 -48.93 10.67
N LEU A 445 -22.36 -49.79 11.54
CA LEU A 445 -21.34 -50.73 11.10
C LEU A 445 -22.03 -51.74 10.15
N TRP A 446 -21.65 -51.73 8.90
CA TRP A 446 -22.03 -52.81 7.99
C TRP A 446 -21.38 -54.10 8.46
N GLU A 447 -22.08 -54.83 9.33
CA GLU A 447 -21.80 -56.23 9.44
C GLU A 447 -22.19 -56.87 8.11
N SER A 448 -21.17 -57.26 7.36
CA SER A 448 -21.29 -58.13 6.19
C SER A 448 -21.75 -59.47 6.71
N GLU A 449 -23.02 -59.68 6.91
CA GLU A 449 -23.68 -60.97 6.91
C GLU A 449 -25.06 -60.87 7.54
N LYS A 450 -26.06 -61.08 6.69
CA LYS A 450 -27.50 -61.32 6.91
C LYS A 450 -28.44 -60.23 6.44
N ASP A 451 -28.52 -60.16 5.10
CA ASP A 451 -29.38 -59.29 4.34
C ASP A 451 -30.83 -59.86 4.18
N SER A 452 -31.47 -60.27 5.26
CA SER A 452 -32.83 -60.78 5.12
C SER A 452 -33.97 -59.91 5.67
N ASN A 453 -33.63 -58.75 6.26
CA ASN A 453 -34.68 -57.86 6.83
C ASN A 453 -34.42 -56.34 6.71
N LEU A 454 -33.94 -55.88 5.55
CA LEU A 454 -33.87 -54.43 5.31
C LEU A 454 -35.21 -53.90 4.79
N PRO A 455 -35.74 -52.76 5.33
CA PRO A 455 -36.92 -52.11 4.81
C PRO A 455 -36.76 -51.81 3.29
N GLU A 456 -37.84 -51.87 2.53
CA GLU A 456 -37.89 -51.67 1.05
C GLU A 456 -37.17 -50.39 0.60
N PHE A 457 -37.17 -49.35 1.38
CA PHE A 457 -36.43 -48.08 1.11
C PHE A 457 -34.93 -48.28 1.03
N HIS A 458 -34.32 -49.11 1.84
CA HIS A 458 -32.87 -49.40 1.80
C HIS A 458 -32.47 -50.31 0.63
N GLN A 459 -33.38 -51.17 0.19
CA GLN A 459 -33.19 -51.94 -1.03
C GLN A 459 -33.23 -51.05 -2.28
N HIS A 460 -34.09 -50.04 -2.28
CA HIS A 460 -34.21 -49.09 -3.38
C HIS A 460 -32.93 -48.22 -3.50
N LEU A 461 -32.35 -47.74 -2.41
CA LEU A 461 -31.09 -47.00 -2.39
C LEU A 461 -29.93 -47.87 -2.87
N LYS A 462 -29.84 -49.16 -2.49
CA LYS A 462 -28.81 -50.08 -3.01
C LYS A 462 -28.88 -50.22 -4.54
N ASN A 463 -30.05 -50.21 -5.13
CA ASN A 463 -30.24 -50.30 -6.59
C ASN A 463 -29.85 -48.98 -7.30
N ILE A 464 -30.02 -47.86 -6.69
CA ILE A 464 -29.63 -46.54 -7.21
C ILE A 464 -28.09 -46.36 -7.20
N PHE A 465 -27.41 -46.82 -6.15
CA PHE A 465 -25.96 -46.62 -5.96
C PHE A 465 -25.11 -47.81 -6.45
N ASN A 466 -25.68 -48.85 -7.04
CA ASN A 466 -24.92 -49.94 -7.63
C ASN A 466 -25.30 -50.19 -9.12
N PRO A 467 -24.84 -49.33 -10.05
CA PRO A 467 -25.23 -49.35 -11.46
C PRO A 467 -24.68 -50.58 -12.23
N PHE A 468 -23.85 -51.44 -11.59
CA PHE A 468 -23.19 -52.58 -12.30
C PHE A 468 -23.90 -53.95 -12.16
N LYS A 469 -25.09 -54.00 -11.54
CA LYS A 469 -25.87 -55.27 -11.42
C LYS A 469 -27.05 -55.44 -12.37
N SER A 470 -27.21 -54.55 -13.35
CA SER A 470 -28.30 -54.70 -14.32
C SER A 470 -27.79 -54.88 -15.77
N ARG A 471 -26.93 -55.89 -16.00
CA ARG A 471 -26.74 -56.48 -17.32
C ARG A 471 -26.41 -57.97 -17.15
N LYS A 472 -27.41 -58.78 -17.08
CA LYS A 472 -27.48 -60.14 -17.61
C LYS A 472 -28.80 -60.30 -18.32
#